data_f2a92e02924ed9aeb230d0cdc76478cb
#
_entry.id   f2a92e02924ed9aeb230d0cdc76478cb
#
_cell.length_a   1.000
_cell.length_b   1.000
_cell.length_c   1.000
_cell.angle_alpha   90.00
_cell.angle_beta   90.00
_cell.angle_gamma   90.00
#
_symmetry.space_group_name_H-M   'P 1'
#
loop_
_entity.id
_entity.type
_entity.pdbx_description
1 polymer ?
#
loop_
_entity_poly.entity_id
_entity_poly.type
_entity_poly.pdbx_seq_one_letter_code
_entity_poly.pdbx_strand_id
1 'polypeptide(L)'
;MMRLRERHSIALMALLVALQLLLAIIAGPAALMAQGPEGEFAWPEGKRAAVSLSFDDARPSQVETGLALLDRLGAKATFYVVPVRVETRLDGWKELARSGHEIGNHSMRHPCTGNFQWSRQSALEDYTLQQMREELIEANRRIRELLGVEAVTFAYPCGQTFVGRGPATKSYVPLVAELFLAGRGWLDETPNDPAFHDPAQVTGMPMDGMDFPEVRRVVEGAREAGQWLVLAGHEFGREGPQTTRIEMLERLVPYLQDPENEVWFETVENVARYIRGQQR
;
A
#
# COMPACT_ATOMS: atom_id res chain seq x y z
N MET A 1 -34.11 -45.85 51.92
CA MET A 1 -33.59 -45.79 50.53
C MET A 1 -33.64 -44.38 49.91
N MET A 2 -34.36 -43.40 50.45
CA MET A 2 -34.49 -42.03 49.87
C MET A 2 -33.25 -41.14 50.12
N ARG A 3 -32.54 -41.25 51.23
CA ARG A 3 -31.38 -40.36 51.58
C ARG A 3 -30.09 -40.57 50.76
N LEU A 4 -29.90 -41.71 50.09
CA LEU A 4 -28.72 -41.97 49.26
C LEU A 4 -28.83 -41.29 47.84
N ARG A 5 -30.04 -41.17 47.28
CA ARG A 5 -30.25 -40.55 45.94
C ARG A 5 -29.97 -39.03 45.95
N GLU A 6 -30.35 -38.34 47.04
CA GLU A 6 -30.11 -36.87 47.10
C GLU A 6 -28.63 -36.52 47.21
N ARG A 7 -27.83 -37.32 47.90
CA ARG A 7 -26.35 -37.08 48.03
C ARG A 7 -25.62 -37.25 46.69
N HIS A 8 -26.08 -38.16 45.82
CA HIS A 8 -25.45 -38.34 44.47
C HIS A 8 -25.84 -37.22 43.52
N SER A 9 -27.06 -36.65 43.63
CA SER A 9 -27.46 -35.50 42.81
C SER A 9 -26.69 -34.21 43.15
N ILE A 10 -26.46 -33.96 44.45
CA ILE A 10 -25.70 -32.77 44.88
C ILE A 10 -24.21 -32.89 44.50
N ALA A 11 -23.64 -34.08 44.60
CA ALA A 11 -22.24 -34.32 44.19
C ALA A 11 -22.05 -34.18 42.66
N LEU A 12 -23.03 -34.61 41.86
CA LEU A 12 -23.00 -34.47 40.38
C LEU A 12 -23.14 -33.04 39.93
N MET A 13 -24.02 -32.25 40.58
CA MET A 13 -24.15 -30.81 40.31
C MET A 13 -22.89 -30.01 40.67
N ALA A 14 -22.28 -30.33 41.81
CA ALA A 14 -21.03 -29.69 42.25
C ALA A 14 -19.86 -30.00 41.28
N LEU A 15 -19.82 -31.23 40.72
CA LEU A 15 -18.80 -31.62 39.73
C LEU A 15 -19.00 -30.91 38.39
N LEU A 16 -20.25 -30.72 37.94
CA LEU A 16 -20.59 -30.01 36.73
C LEU A 16 -20.27 -28.50 36.82
N VAL A 17 -20.54 -27.86 37.96
CA VAL A 17 -20.19 -26.46 38.20
C VAL A 17 -18.66 -26.27 38.28
N ALA A 18 -17.93 -27.20 38.92
CA ALA A 18 -16.47 -27.16 38.95
C ALA A 18 -15.85 -27.35 37.56
N LEU A 19 -16.44 -28.19 36.70
CA LEU A 19 -15.97 -28.41 35.32
C LEU A 19 -16.25 -27.18 34.42
N GLN A 20 -17.35 -26.47 34.65
CA GLN A 20 -17.65 -25.21 33.93
C GLN A 20 -16.71 -24.08 34.38
N LEU A 21 -16.35 -23.99 35.64
CA LEU A 21 -15.36 -23.01 36.14
C LEU A 21 -13.92 -23.33 35.67
N LEU A 22 -13.57 -24.60 35.50
CA LEU A 22 -12.26 -25.01 34.99
C LEU A 22 -12.11 -24.72 33.48
N LEU A 23 -13.20 -24.85 32.68
CA LEU A 23 -13.23 -24.49 31.27
C LEU A 23 -13.15 -22.99 31.04
N ALA A 24 -13.61 -22.16 31.97
CA ALA A 24 -13.49 -20.69 31.88
C ALA A 24 -12.06 -20.18 32.17
N ILE A 25 -11.19 -20.97 32.81
CA ILE A 25 -9.80 -20.58 33.13
C ILE A 25 -8.84 -20.96 32.00
N ILE A 26 -9.24 -21.86 31.08
CA ILE A 26 -8.43 -22.27 29.92
C ILE A 26 -8.68 -21.36 28.68
N ALA A 27 -9.75 -20.58 28.67
CA ALA A 27 -9.90 -19.47 27.74
C ALA A 27 -8.99 -18.35 28.23
N GLY A 28 -7.73 -18.35 27.76
CA GLY A 28 -6.86 -17.17 27.86
C GLY A 28 -7.62 -15.93 27.36
N PRO A 29 -7.23 -14.72 27.77
CA PRO A 29 -7.90 -13.52 27.33
C PRO A 29 -7.85 -13.53 25.79
N ALA A 30 -8.96 -13.88 25.15
CA ALA A 30 -9.19 -13.46 23.80
C ALA A 30 -8.96 -11.94 23.85
N ALA A 31 -7.90 -11.47 23.19
CA ALA A 31 -7.65 -10.06 23.09
C ALA A 31 -8.97 -9.45 22.64
N LEU A 32 -9.59 -8.69 23.56
CA LEU A 32 -10.76 -7.89 23.26
C LEU A 32 -10.25 -6.85 22.27
N MET A 33 -10.31 -7.19 20.98
CA MET A 33 -10.11 -6.21 19.91
C MET A 33 -11.10 -5.11 20.25
N ALA A 34 -10.60 -3.95 20.64
CA ALA A 34 -11.42 -2.79 20.85
C ALA A 34 -12.14 -2.54 19.51
N GLN A 35 -13.42 -2.93 19.45
CA GLN A 35 -14.30 -2.50 18.37
C GLN A 35 -14.42 -1.00 18.55
N GLY A 36 -13.89 -0.23 17.61
CA GLY A 36 -14.16 1.19 17.47
C GLY A 36 -15.67 1.41 17.37
N PRO A 37 -16.16 2.66 17.43
CA PRO A 37 -17.58 2.98 17.29
C PRO A 37 -18.15 2.30 16.04
N GLU A 38 -19.37 1.76 16.15
CA GLU A 38 -20.02 0.98 15.08
C GLU A 38 -19.95 1.74 13.75
N GLY A 39 -19.20 1.22 12.79
CA GLY A 39 -19.02 1.77 11.45
C GLY A 39 -17.60 2.31 11.12
N GLU A 40 -16.69 2.40 12.06
CA GLU A 40 -15.32 2.86 11.80
C GLU A 40 -14.39 1.68 11.47
N PHE A 41 -13.59 1.80 10.39
CA PHE A 41 -12.62 0.78 10.01
C PHE A 41 -11.53 0.63 11.07
N ALA A 42 -11.27 -0.59 11.53
CA ALA A 42 -10.29 -0.85 12.58
C ALA A 42 -8.88 -1.01 11.99
N TRP A 43 -8.03 0.00 12.15
CA TRP A 43 -6.61 -0.08 11.83
C TRP A 43 -5.84 -0.90 12.89
N PRO A 44 -4.68 -1.51 12.55
CA PRO A 44 -3.92 -2.31 13.50
C PRO A 44 -3.41 -1.47 14.68
N GLU A 45 -3.18 -2.11 15.82
CA GLU A 45 -2.59 -1.51 17.02
C GLU A 45 -3.28 -0.25 17.54
N GLY A 46 -4.59 -0.10 17.27
CA GLY A 46 -5.37 1.08 17.70
C GLY A 46 -5.02 2.36 16.94
N LYS A 47 -4.34 2.26 15.80
CA LYS A 47 -4.07 3.38 14.90
C LYS A 47 -5.36 3.91 14.31
N ARG A 48 -5.33 5.17 13.85
CA ARG A 48 -6.50 5.86 13.30
C ARG A 48 -6.47 5.97 11.77
N ALA A 49 -5.28 5.87 11.17
CA ALA A 49 -5.12 5.93 9.71
C ALA A 49 -3.93 5.09 9.28
N ALA A 50 -3.83 4.80 7.98
CA ALA A 50 -2.61 4.29 7.37
C ALA A 50 -1.98 5.34 6.45
N VAL A 51 -0.65 5.36 6.37
CA VAL A 51 0.12 6.17 5.41
C VAL A 51 1.15 5.29 4.72
N SER A 52 1.21 5.38 3.39
CA SER A 52 2.23 4.72 2.58
C SER A 52 3.01 5.76 1.76
N LEU A 53 4.33 5.63 1.72
CA LEU A 53 5.17 6.37 0.77
C LEU A 53 5.40 5.52 -0.46
N SER A 54 5.19 6.09 -1.65
CA SER A 54 5.47 5.42 -2.92
C SER A 54 6.27 6.32 -3.86
N PHE A 55 7.12 5.69 -4.69
CA PHE A 55 8.00 6.38 -5.63
C PHE A 55 7.95 5.70 -6.99
N ASP A 56 7.82 6.48 -8.05
CA ASP A 56 7.59 5.98 -9.40
C ASP A 56 8.85 6.03 -10.27
N ASP A 57 8.81 5.32 -11.39
CA ASP A 57 9.72 5.41 -12.53
C ASP A 57 11.08 4.71 -12.42
N ALA A 58 11.48 4.17 -11.30
CA ALA A 58 12.83 3.66 -11.08
C ALA A 58 13.92 4.73 -11.38
N ARG A 59 13.76 5.93 -10.80
CA ARG A 59 14.71 7.04 -10.99
C ARG A 59 16.03 6.76 -10.28
N PRO A 60 17.20 7.20 -10.83
CA PRO A 60 18.51 6.96 -10.22
C PRO A 60 18.62 7.42 -8.77
N SER A 61 18.07 8.59 -8.42
CA SER A 61 18.14 9.14 -7.06
C SER A 61 17.47 8.26 -6.01
N GLN A 62 16.55 7.38 -6.41
CA GLN A 62 15.85 6.47 -5.51
C GLN A 62 16.83 5.45 -4.88
N VAL A 63 17.80 4.96 -5.64
CA VAL A 63 18.84 4.03 -5.14
C VAL A 63 20.16 4.73 -4.78
N GLU A 64 20.45 5.90 -5.35
CA GLU A 64 21.69 6.66 -5.06
C GLU A 64 21.58 7.51 -3.79
N THR A 65 20.38 7.97 -3.45
CA THR A 65 20.09 8.86 -2.30
C THR A 65 18.99 8.33 -1.42
N GLY A 66 17.86 7.91 -2.03
CA GLY A 66 16.62 7.54 -1.34
C GLY A 66 16.80 6.31 -0.44
N LEU A 67 17.49 5.27 -0.92
CA LEU A 67 17.74 4.06 -0.13
C LEU A 67 18.48 4.39 1.18
N ALA A 68 19.61 5.09 1.10
CA ALA A 68 20.39 5.44 2.28
C ALA A 68 19.61 6.37 3.24
N LEU A 69 18.79 7.27 2.71
CA LEU A 69 17.92 8.14 3.51
C LEU A 69 16.86 7.33 4.27
N LEU A 70 16.12 6.48 3.57
CA LEU A 70 15.03 5.69 4.17
C LEU A 70 15.57 4.67 5.18
N ASP A 71 16.69 4.01 4.89
CA ASP A 71 17.35 3.10 5.83
C ASP A 71 17.81 3.83 7.09
N ARG A 72 18.41 5.01 6.96
CA ARG A 72 18.81 5.85 8.11
C ARG A 72 17.60 6.27 8.96
N LEU A 73 16.46 6.51 8.33
CA LEU A 73 15.20 6.87 9.00
C LEU A 73 14.42 5.65 9.50
N GLY A 74 14.87 4.42 9.22
CA GLY A 74 14.17 3.21 9.60
C GLY A 74 12.82 3.03 8.92
N ALA A 75 12.63 3.62 7.73
CA ALA A 75 11.40 3.62 6.97
C ALA A 75 11.40 2.58 5.86
N LYS A 76 10.24 2.01 5.54
CA LYS A 76 10.02 1.24 4.32
C LYS A 76 9.04 1.99 3.42
N ALA A 77 9.24 1.86 2.11
CA ALA A 77 8.44 2.51 1.08
C ALA A 77 8.21 1.56 -0.09
N THR A 78 7.27 1.92 -0.96
CA THR A 78 6.94 1.20 -2.19
C THR A 78 7.60 1.88 -3.37
N PHE A 79 8.24 1.11 -4.25
CA PHE A 79 8.88 1.61 -5.46
C PHE A 79 8.24 0.96 -6.69
N TYR A 80 7.54 1.74 -7.49
CA TYR A 80 6.92 1.30 -8.73
C TYR A 80 7.92 1.45 -9.88
N VAL A 81 8.42 0.32 -10.37
CA VAL A 81 9.58 0.31 -11.26
C VAL A 81 9.23 0.01 -12.72
N VAL A 82 9.92 0.72 -13.61
CA VAL A 82 9.98 0.42 -15.04
C VAL A 82 11.23 -0.43 -15.28
N PRO A 83 11.13 -1.72 -15.68
CA PRO A 83 12.26 -2.66 -15.67
C PRO A 83 13.51 -2.20 -16.43
N VAL A 84 13.36 -1.57 -17.59
CA VAL A 84 14.49 -1.07 -18.38
C VAL A 84 15.30 0.01 -17.64
N ARG A 85 14.66 0.76 -16.73
CA ARG A 85 15.36 1.77 -15.93
C ARG A 85 16.08 1.14 -14.73
N VAL A 86 15.52 0.05 -14.16
CA VAL A 86 16.18 -0.77 -13.13
C VAL A 86 17.56 -1.27 -13.59
N GLU A 87 17.66 -1.69 -14.85
CA GLU A 87 18.91 -2.22 -15.43
C GLU A 87 20.07 -1.21 -15.38
N THR A 88 19.76 0.08 -15.41
CA THR A 88 20.80 1.14 -15.37
C THR A 88 21.48 1.28 -14.01
N ARG A 89 20.87 0.78 -12.94
CA ARG A 89 21.36 0.83 -11.55
C ARG A 89 21.07 -0.48 -10.81
N LEU A 90 21.26 -1.62 -11.49
CA LEU A 90 20.79 -2.94 -11.05
C LEU A 90 21.24 -3.31 -9.64
N ASP A 91 22.49 -3.04 -9.26
CA ASP A 91 23.00 -3.39 -7.94
C ASP A 91 22.30 -2.60 -6.82
N GLY A 92 22.07 -1.29 -7.03
CA GLY A 92 21.31 -0.46 -6.09
C GLY A 92 19.85 -0.95 -5.93
N TRP A 93 19.20 -1.36 -7.03
CA TRP A 93 17.84 -1.90 -6.98
C TRP A 93 17.78 -3.26 -6.28
N LYS A 94 18.78 -4.13 -6.47
CA LYS A 94 18.91 -5.38 -5.71
C LYS A 94 19.13 -5.14 -4.22
N GLU A 95 19.88 -4.12 -3.85
CA GLU A 95 20.08 -3.73 -2.46
C GLU A 95 18.77 -3.21 -1.87
N LEU A 96 18.06 -2.30 -2.56
CA LEU A 96 16.79 -1.76 -2.14
C LEU A 96 15.75 -2.87 -1.90
N ALA A 97 15.62 -3.84 -2.81
CA ALA A 97 14.74 -4.98 -2.64
C ALA A 97 15.13 -5.85 -1.41
N ARG A 98 16.43 -6.09 -1.20
CA ARG A 98 16.93 -6.84 -0.03
C ARG A 98 16.75 -6.10 1.30
N SER A 99 16.72 -4.78 1.28
CA SER A 99 16.46 -3.94 2.46
C SER A 99 14.99 -3.97 2.91
N GLY A 100 14.12 -4.71 2.21
CA GLY A 100 12.72 -4.90 2.61
C GLY A 100 11.78 -3.78 2.16
N HIS A 101 12.18 -2.96 1.19
CA HIS A 101 11.25 -2.09 0.48
C HIS A 101 10.39 -2.91 -0.49
N GLU A 102 9.16 -2.45 -0.70
CA GLU A 102 8.27 -3.05 -1.69
C GLU A 102 8.68 -2.62 -3.10
N ILE A 103 8.71 -3.59 -4.03
CA ILE A 103 8.85 -3.34 -5.47
C ILE A 103 7.50 -3.63 -6.13
N GLY A 104 6.88 -2.61 -6.70
CA GLY A 104 5.67 -2.71 -7.50
C GLY A 104 5.92 -2.55 -9.01
N ASN A 105 4.93 -2.88 -9.80
CA ASN A 105 4.97 -2.79 -11.26
C ASN A 105 4.54 -1.39 -11.74
N HIS A 106 5.33 -0.79 -12.66
CA HIS A 106 4.99 0.46 -13.34
C HIS A 106 4.97 0.31 -14.86
N SER A 107 4.51 -0.85 -15.33
CA SER A 107 4.54 -1.32 -16.72
C SER A 107 5.95 -1.49 -17.33
N MET A 108 6.02 -2.05 -18.51
CA MET A 108 7.30 -2.30 -19.20
C MET A 108 7.88 -1.04 -19.88
N ARG A 109 7.01 -0.20 -20.47
CA ARG A 109 7.37 0.96 -21.30
C ARG A 109 6.84 2.30 -20.80
N HIS A 110 6.08 2.31 -19.68
CA HIS A 110 5.45 3.50 -19.14
C HIS A 110 4.54 4.24 -20.16
N PRO A 111 3.54 3.54 -20.77
CA PRO A 111 2.67 4.15 -21.75
C PRO A 111 1.76 5.21 -21.12
N CYS A 112 1.74 6.41 -21.69
CA CYS A 112 0.84 7.51 -21.35
C CYS A 112 0.11 8.00 -22.60
N THR A 113 -0.82 8.95 -22.44
CA THR A 113 -1.47 9.60 -23.59
C THR A 113 -0.45 10.21 -24.56
N GLY A 114 -0.71 10.10 -25.86
CA GLY A 114 0.08 10.73 -26.91
C GLY A 114 0.07 12.27 -26.91
N ASN A 115 -0.71 12.91 -25.99
CA ASN A 115 -0.60 14.34 -25.70
C ASN A 115 0.80 14.69 -25.14
N PHE A 116 1.43 13.77 -24.42
CA PHE A 116 2.85 13.88 -24.11
C PHE A 116 3.68 13.49 -25.35
N GLN A 117 4.46 14.42 -25.88
CA GLN A 117 5.24 14.18 -27.10
C GLN A 117 6.18 12.97 -26.98
N TRP A 118 6.77 12.76 -25.80
CA TRP A 118 7.66 11.65 -25.52
C TRP A 118 6.94 10.27 -25.47
N SER A 119 5.63 10.23 -25.22
CA SER A 119 4.84 8.99 -25.16
C SER A 119 4.26 8.54 -26.50
N ARG A 120 4.38 9.32 -27.58
CA ARG A 120 3.70 9.06 -28.85
C ARG A 120 4.04 7.72 -29.51
N GLN A 121 5.21 7.15 -29.23
CA GLN A 121 5.60 5.84 -29.75
C GLN A 121 4.99 4.66 -29.00
N SER A 122 4.45 4.92 -27.80
CA SER A 122 3.77 3.95 -26.93
C SER A 122 2.52 4.55 -26.32
N ALA A 123 1.77 5.34 -27.13
CA ALA A 123 0.61 6.07 -26.64
C ALA A 123 -0.52 5.09 -26.25
N LEU A 124 -1.17 5.33 -25.12
CA LEU A 124 -2.31 4.55 -24.64
C LEU A 124 -3.46 4.49 -25.66
N GLU A 125 -3.61 5.54 -26.46
CA GLU A 125 -4.59 5.63 -27.55
C GLU A 125 -4.38 4.55 -28.64
N ASP A 126 -3.18 4.02 -28.77
CA ASP A 126 -2.81 3.00 -29.76
C ASP A 126 -2.73 1.60 -29.15
N TYR A 127 -2.93 1.46 -27.82
CA TYR A 127 -2.97 0.17 -27.13
C TYR A 127 -4.35 -0.47 -27.23
N THR A 128 -4.34 -1.81 -27.23
CA THR A 128 -5.51 -2.64 -26.92
C THR A 128 -5.41 -3.19 -25.49
N LEU A 129 -6.50 -3.71 -24.93
CA LEU A 129 -6.46 -4.40 -23.62
C LEU A 129 -5.51 -5.61 -23.65
N GLN A 130 -5.41 -6.32 -24.78
CA GLN A 130 -4.49 -7.45 -24.90
C GLN A 130 -3.02 -7.01 -24.84
N GLN A 131 -2.66 -5.94 -25.54
CA GLN A 131 -1.31 -5.37 -25.48
C GLN A 131 -0.98 -4.86 -24.08
N MET A 132 -1.94 -4.21 -23.40
CA MET A 132 -1.74 -3.80 -22.01
C MET A 132 -1.53 -5.00 -21.08
N ARG A 133 -2.30 -6.09 -21.24
CA ARG A 133 -2.09 -7.33 -20.47
C ARG A 133 -0.68 -7.86 -20.64
N GLU A 134 -0.21 -7.95 -21.89
CA GLU A 134 1.14 -8.40 -22.21
C GLU A 134 2.21 -7.48 -21.61
N GLU A 135 2.00 -6.18 -21.66
CA GLU A 135 2.85 -5.15 -21.06
C GLU A 135 3.03 -5.38 -19.54
N LEU A 136 1.93 -5.61 -18.82
CA LEU A 136 1.94 -5.79 -17.36
C LEU A 136 2.56 -7.13 -16.94
N ILE A 137 2.23 -8.22 -17.65
CA ILE A 137 2.79 -9.56 -17.39
C ILE A 137 4.28 -9.59 -17.67
N GLU A 138 4.71 -8.98 -18.78
CA GLU A 138 6.12 -8.92 -19.15
C GLU A 138 6.93 -8.10 -18.15
N ALA A 139 6.37 -6.98 -17.65
CA ALA A 139 7.01 -6.19 -16.60
C ALA A 139 7.21 -7.01 -15.32
N ASN A 140 6.19 -7.76 -14.85
CA ASN A 140 6.32 -8.65 -13.69
C ASN A 140 7.39 -9.74 -13.92
N ARG A 141 7.40 -10.36 -15.09
CA ARG A 141 8.41 -11.36 -15.44
C ARG A 141 9.82 -10.74 -15.35
N ARG A 142 9.99 -9.56 -15.90
CA ARG A 142 11.30 -8.86 -15.94
C ARG A 142 11.75 -8.40 -14.56
N ILE A 143 10.83 -7.88 -13.72
CA ILE A 143 11.10 -7.52 -12.32
C ILE A 143 11.61 -8.75 -11.56
N ARG A 144 10.93 -9.89 -11.69
CA ARG A 144 11.35 -11.14 -11.05
C ARG A 144 12.74 -11.58 -11.50
N GLU A 145 13.05 -11.50 -12.79
CA GLU A 145 14.37 -11.86 -13.33
C GLU A 145 15.49 -10.95 -12.81
N LEU A 146 15.24 -9.64 -12.75
CA LEU A 146 16.22 -8.66 -12.33
C LEU A 146 16.45 -8.64 -10.82
N LEU A 147 15.37 -8.69 -10.05
CA LEU A 147 15.37 -8.40 -8.61
C LEU A 147 15.02 -9.61 -7.73
N GLY A 148 14.49 -10.69 -8.30
CA GLY A 148 14.10 -11.89 -7.55
C GLY A 148 12.83 -11.72 -6.69
N VAL A 149 12.02 -10.70 -6.96
CA VAL A 149 10.80 -10.38 -6.21
C VAL A 149 9.55 -10.45 -7.09
N GLU A 150 8.40 -10.71 -6.48
CA GLU A 150 7.10 -10.64 -7.14
C GLU A 150 6.49 -9.25 -6.94
N ALA A 151 6.23 -8.53 -8.04
CA ALA A 151 5.50 -7.27 -7.95
C ALA A 151 3.99 -7.58 -7.88
N VAL A 152 3.39 -7.37 -6.71
CA VAL A 152 1.98 -7.66 -6.46
C VAL A 152 1.09 -6.41 -6.45
N THR A 153 1.68 -5.23 -6.51
CA THR A 153 0.99 -3.95 -6.65
C THR A 153 1.40 -3.26 -7.95
N PHE A 154 0.56 -2.36 -8.42
CA PHE A 154 0.74 -1.64 -9.67
C PHE A 154 0.51 -0.14 -9.48
N ALA A 155 1.28 0.71 -10.17
CA ALA A 155 0.96 2.13 -10.33
C ALA A 155 0.64 2.43 -11.80
N TYR A 156 -0.46 3.13 -12.02
CA TYR A 156 -0.89 3.55 -13.36
C TYR A 156 0.05 4.62 -13.91
N PRO A 157 0.79 4.37 -15.02
CA PRO A 157 1.58 5.41 -15.66
C PRO A 157 0.78 6.67 -15.93
N CYS A 158 1.28 7.82 -15.49
CA CYS A 158 0.57 9.11 -15.57
C CYS A 158 -0.82 9.13 -14.89
N GLY A 159 -1.15 8.17 -14.04
CA GLY A 159 -2.48 8.02 -13.44
C GLY A 159 -3.59 7.62 -14.45
N GLN A 160 -3.24 7.22 -15.66
CA GLN A 160 -4.20 6.99 -16.73
C GLN A 160 -4.65 5.53 -16.79
N THR A 161 -5.95 5.29 -16.92
CA THR A 161 -6.60 3.99 -16.76
C THR A 161 -7.27 3.48 -18.04
N PHE A 162 -6.98 4.07 -19.18
CA PHE A 162 -7.62 3.76 -20.48
C PHE A 162 -6.64 3.24 -21.51
N VAL A 163 -7.18 2.56 -22.53
CA VAL A 163 -6.53 2.24 -23.81
C VAL A 163 -7.49 2.52 -24.95
N GLY A 164 -6.95 2.78 -26.16
CA GLY A 164 -7.75 3.02 -27.37
C GLY A 164 -8.22 4.47 -27.53
N ARG A 165 -8.98 4.71 -28.60
CA ARG A 165 -9.41 6.05 -29.02
C ARG A 165 -10.93 6.14 -29.20
N GLY A 166 -11.52 7.31 -28.85
CA GLY A 166 -12.91 7.63 -29.11
C GLY A 166 -13.85 6.51 -28.66
N PRO A 167 -14.76 6.03 -29.53
CA PRO A 167 -15.70 4.95 -29.17
C PRO A 167 -15.05 3.60 -28.86
N ALA A 168 -13.77 3.41 -29.23
CA ALA A 168 -13.02 2.19 -28.94
C ALA A 168 -12.24 2.26 -27.59
N THR A 169 -12.30 3.40 -26.88
CA THR A 169 -11.68 3.55 -25.58
C THR A 169 -12.24 2.56 -24.58
N LYS A 170 -11.35 1.88 -23.83
CA LYS A 170 -11.69 0.91 -22.79
C LYS A 170 -10.85 1.17 -21.55
N SER A 171 -11.45 0.97 -20.37
CA SER A 171 -10.69 0.94 -19.11
C SER A 171 -9.90 -0.37 -19.01
N TYR A 172 -8.64 -0.28 -18.51
CA TYR A 172 -7.87 -1.45 -18.13
C TYR A 172 -7.81 -1.70 -16.60
N VAL A 173 -8.61 -0.95 -15.82
CA VAL A 173 -8.79 -1.19 -14.38
C VAL A 173 -9.20 -2.64 -14.08
N PRO A 174 -10.16 -3.27 -14.80
CA PRO A 174 -10.50 -4.68 -14.56
C PRO A 174 -9.32 -5.63 -14.77
N LEU A 175 -8.41 -5.32 -15.67
CA LEU A 175 -7.20 -6.08 -15.91
C LEU A 175 -6.21 -5.96 -14.74
N VAL A 176 -6.08 -4.75 -14.18
CA VAL A 176 -5.27 -4.52 -12.97
C VAL A 176 -5.87 -5.25 -11.77
N ALA A 177 -7.19 -5.23 -11.59
CA ALA A 177 -7.89 -5.97 -10.54
C ALA A 177 -7.68 -7.50 -10.61
N GLU A 178 -7.50 -8.04 -11.82
CA GLU A 178 -7.20 -9.45 -12.04
C GLU A 178 -5.74 -9.81 -11.70
N LEU A 179 -4.80 -8.94 -12.04
CA LEU A 179 -3.36 -9.24 -12.01
C LEU A 179 -2.67 -8.79 -10.71
N PHE A 180 -3.23 -7.82 -10.01
CA PHE A 180 -2.58 -7.18 -8.86
C PHE A 180 -3.48 -7.12 -7.62
N LEU A 181 -2.84 -7.00 -6.48
CA LEU A 181 -3.50 -6.78 -5.19
C LEU A 181 -4.10 -5.36 -5.09
N ALA A 182 -3.36 -4.38 -5.62
CA ALA A 182 -3.76 -2.98 -5.64
C ALA A 182 -3.21 -2.29 -6.90
N GLY A 183 -3.97 -1.30 -7.41
CA GLY A 183 -3.57 -0.41 -8.50
C GLY A 183 -3.71 1.04 -8.07
N ARG A 184 -2.60 1.82 -8.06
CA ARG A 184 -2.52 3.19 -7.53
C ARG A 184 -2.53 4.21 -8.67
N GLY A 185 -3.44 5.20 -8.57
CA GLY A 185 -3.52 6.39 -9.41
C GLY A 185 -2.43 7.44 -9.16
N TRP A 186 -2.56 8.60 -9.79
CA TRP A 186 -1.63 9.73 -9.66
C TRP A 186 -2.36 11.06 -9.78
N LEU A 187 -1.94 12.05 -8.99
CA LEU A 187 -2.55 13.39 -8.91
C LEU A 187 -4.00 13.37 -8.39
N ASP A 188 -4.31 12.44 -7.52
CA ASP A 188 -5.60 12.39 -6.86
C ASP A 188 -5.68 13.41 -5.70
N GLU A 189 -6.89 13.82 -5.34
CA GLU A 189 -7.14 14.89 -4.39
C GLU A 189 -7.63 14.40 -3.02
N THR A 190 -7.84 13.08 -2.87
CA THR A 190 -8.43 12.48 -1.66
C THR A 190 -7.72 11.21 -1.25
N PRO A 191 -7.58 10.92 0.06
CA PRO A 191 -7.18 9.62 0.56
C PRO A 191 -8.24 8.54 0.29
N ASN A 192 -7.91 7.29 0.60
CA ASN A 192 -8.74 6.11 0.38
C ASN A 192 -9.57 5.79 1.62
N ASP A 193 -10.88 5.64 1.47
CA ASP A 193 -11.75 5.06 2.50
C ASP A 193 -11.54 3.54 2.52
N PRO A 194 -10.98 2.95 3.59
CA PRO A 194 -10.66 1.52 3.63
C PRO A 194 -11.89 0.61 3.59
N ALA A 195 -13.08 1.13 3.91
CA ALA A 195 -14.32 0.36 3.87
C ALA A 195 -15.01 0.39 2.49
N PHE A 196 -14.62 1.34 1.62
CA PHE A 196 -15.35 1.61 0.37
C PHE A 196 -14.50 1.56 -0.90
N HIS A 197 -13.19 1.90 -0.85
CA HIS A 197 -12.37 2.03 -2.05
C HIS A 197 -12.26 0.70 -2.85
N ASP A 198 -12.11 0.83 -4.17
CA ASP A 198 -11.72 -0.26 -5.05
C ASP A 198 -10.20 -0.46 -5.00
N PRO A 199 -9.69 -1.63 -4.60
CA PRO A 199 -8.25 -1.89 -4.56
C PRO A 199 -7.53 -1.67 -5.91
N ALA A 200 -8.22 -1.83 -7.04
CA ALA A 200 -7.64 -1.54 -8.35
C ALA A 200 -7.62 -0.05 -8.71
N GLN A 201 -8.15 0.81 -7.85
CA GLN A 201 -8.25 2.26 -8.04
C GLN A 201 -7.85 3.03 -6.77
N VAL A 202 -6.78 2.61 -6.11
CA VAL A 202 -6.21 3.31 -4.96
C VAL A 202 -5.75 4.70 -5.40
N THR A 203 -6.20 5.74 -4.70
CA THR A 203 -5.78 7.12 -4.98
C THR A 203 -4.34 7.35 -4.54
N GLY A 204 -3.57 8.10 -5.34
CA GLY A 204 -2.20 8.50 -5.06
C GLY A 204 -2.05 10.03 -5.06
N MET A 205 -1.84 10.60 -3.89
CA MET A 205 -1.70 12.06 -3.72
C MET A 205 -0.25 12.49 -3.93
N PRO A 206 0.02 13.55 -4.69
CA PRO A 206 1.38 14.00 -4.96
C PRO A 206 2.06 14.54 -3.70
N MET A 207 3.34 14.22 -3.51
CA MET A 207 4.19 14.83 -2.46
C MET A 207 5.41 15.58 -3.03
N ASP A 208 5.66 15.49 -4.34
CA ASP A 208 6.75 16.21 -4.99
C ASP A 208 6.59 17.72 -4.84
N GLY A 209 7.70 18.38 -4.49
CA GLY A 209 7.72 19.83 -4.29
C GLY A 209 7.09 20.33 -2.99
N MET A 210 6.35 19.48 -2.26
CA MET A 210 5.74 19.87 -0.99
C MET A 210 6.76 20.03 0.14
N ASP A 211 6.46 20.93 1.07
CA ASP A 211 7.18 21.03 2.34
C ASP A 211 6.49 20.19 3.44
N PHE A 212 7.17 20.07 4.60
CA PHE A 212 6.61 19.28 5.70
C PHE A 212 5.27 19.80 6.25
N PRO A 213 5.05 21.11 6.46
CA PRO A 213 3.75 21.62 6.87
C PRO A 213 2.61 21.29 5.90
N GLU A 214 2.88 21.26 4.60
CA GLU A 214 1.89 20.91 3.57
C GLU A 214 1.52 19.42 3.64
N VAL A 215 2.52 18.52 3.62
CA VAL A 215 2.28 17.08 3.72
C VAL A 215 1.65 16.70 5.06
N ARG A 216 2.10 17.31 6.16
CA ARG A 216 1.53 17.09 7.50
C ARG A 216 0.03 17.36 7.53
N ARG A 217 -0.45 18.45 6.93
CA ARG A 217 -1.90 18.75 6.88
C ARG A 217 -2.69 17.65 6.16
N VAL A 218 -2.13 17.08 5.10
CA VAL A 218 -2.77 15.97 4.37
C VAL A 218 -2.82 14.72 5.25
N VAL A 219 -1.74 14.40 5.95
CA VAL A 219 -1.69 13.27 6.90
C VAL A 219 -2.68 13.45 8.04
N GLU A 220 -2.75 14.65 8.65
CA GLU A 220 -3.70 14.94 9.71
C GLU A 220 -5.15 14.80 9.25
N GLY A 221 -5.47 15.28 8.03
CA GLY A 221 -6.79 15.11 7.44
C GLY A 221 -7.17 13.64 7.22
N ALA A 222 -6.25 12.83 6.71
CA ALA A 222 -6.45 11.40 6.54
C ALA A 222 -6.65 10.69 7.90
N ARG A 223 -5.87 11.07 8.92
CA ARG A 223 -6.01 10.55 10.28
C ARG A 223 -7.36 10.89 10.91
N GLU A 224 -7.82 12.13 10.77
CA GLU A 224 -9.12 12.56 11.29
C GLU A 224 -10.28 11.81 10.62
N ALA A 225 -10.14 11.50 9.34
CA ALA A 225 -11.14 10.77 8.56
C ALA A 225 -11.02 9.23 8.64
N GLY A 226 -10.02 8.68 9.32
CA GLY A 226 -9.83 7.23 9.42
C GLY A 226 -9.36 6.55 8.13
N GLN A 227 -8.69 7.28 7.23
CA GLN A 227 -8.42 6.88 5.86
C GLN A 227 -7.00 6.37 5.64
N TRP A 228 -6.77 5.73 4.47
CA TRP A 228 -5.47 5.36 3.96
C TRP A 228 -4.95 6.40 2.98
N LEU A 229 -3.87 7.07 3.32
CA LEU A 229 -3.17 8.02 2.48
C LEU A 229 -1.99 7.35 1.78
N VAL A 230 -1.97 7.34 0.44
CA VAL A 230 -0.80 6.97 -0.34
C VAL A 230 -0.18 8.24 -0.91
N LEU A 231 1.00 8.58 -0.41
CA LEU A 231 1.81 9.68 -0.93
C LEU A 231 2.69 9.16 -2.08
N ALA A 232 2.66 9.87 -3.20
CA ALA A 232 3.37 9.48 -4.40
C ALA A 232 4.37 10.57 -4.84
N GLY A 233 5.60 10.16 -5.13
CA GLY A 233 6.68 11.02 -5.58
C GLY A 233 7.61 10.32 -6.56
N HIS A 234 8.71 10.98 -6.93
CA HIS A 234 9.64 10.46 -7.94
C HIS A 234 11.09 10.58 -7.49
N GLU A 235 11.75 11.72 -7.73
CA GLU A 235 13.15 11.93 -7.38
C GLU A 235 13.34 12.22 -5.89
N PHE A 236 14.50 11.86 -5.36
CA PHE A 236 14.97 12.30 -4.04
C PHE A 236 15.98 13.45 -4.23
N GLY A 237 15.64 14.61 -3.70
CA GLY A 237 16.49 15.79 -3.89
C GLY A 237 16.09 16.96 -2.99
N ARG A 238 16.73 18.10 -3.23
CA ARG A 238 16.37 19.36 -2.56
C ARG A 238 15.31 20.13 -3.33
N GLU A 239 15.50 20.21 -4.65
CA GLU A 239 14.65 20.96 -5.57
C GLU A 239 14.67 20.27 -6.94
N GLY A 240 13.68 20.58 -7.78
CA GLY A 240 13.59 20.10 -9.13
C GLY A 240 12.19 19.65 -9.53
N PRO A 241 11.97 19.40 -10.82
CA PRO A 241 10.71 18.80 -11.30
C PRO A 241 10.54 17.40 -10.70
N GLN A 242 9.32 17.06 -10.30
CA GLN A 242 9.00 15.73 -9.76
C GLN A 242 10.00 15.29 -8.66
N THR A 243 10.32 16.19 -7.71
CA THR A 243 11.28 15.93 -6.65
C THR A 243 10.62 15.97 -5.28
N THR A 244 10.66 14.84 -4.60
CA THR A 244 10.34 14.73 -3.18
C THR A 244 11.51 15.28 -2.37
N ARG A 245 11.25 16.30 -1.57
CA ARG A 245 12.29 17.02 -0.82
C ARG A 245 12.84 16.16 0.33
N ILE A 246 14.14 15.99 0.37
CA ILE A 246 14.84 15.25 1.45
C ILE A 246 14.51 15.83 2.82
N GLU A 247 14.57 17.16 2.97
CA GLU A 247 14.25 17.85 4.22
C GLU A 247 12.79 17.62 4.70
N MET A 248 11.88 17.48 3.75
CA MET A 248 10.50 17.12 4.06
C MET A 248 10.43 15.70 4.62
N LEU A 249 11.07 14.71 3.96
CA LEU A 249 11.11 13.31 4.41
C LEU A 249 11.80 13.15 5.78
N GLU A 250 12.89 13.89 6.05
CA GLU A 250 13.59 13.90 7.35
C GLU A 250 12.71 14.35 8.51
N ARG A 251 11.65 15.11 8.23
CA ARG A 251 10.65 15.55 9.23
C ARG A 251 9.41 14.66 9.21
N LEU A 252 8.97 14.23 8.04
CA LEU A 252 7.75 13.44 7.88
C LEU A 252 7.91 12.04 8.46
N VAL A 253 9.00 11.34 8.16
CA VAL A 253 9.18 9.95 8.60
C VAL A 253 9.17 9.82 10.13
N PRO A 254 9.94 10.61 10.91
CA PRO A 254 9.82 10.58 12.37
C PRO A 254 8.40 10.93 12.87
N TYR A 255 7.72 11.86 12.20
CA TYR A 255 6.34 12.20 12.52
C TYR A 255 5.39 11.00 12.34
N LEU A 256 5.52 10.26 11.22
CA LEU A 256 4.69 9.07 10.95
C LEU A 256 4.99 7.91 11.91
N GLN A 257 6.23 7.80 12.39
CA GLN A 257 6.68 6.77 13.32
C GLN A 257 6.36 7.08 14.79
N ASP A 258 6.04 8.33 15.11
CA ASP A 258 5.67 8.72 16.47
C ASP A 258 4.32 8.09 16.85
N PRO A 259 4.27 7.25 17.92
CA PRO A 259 3.03 6.59 18.35
C PRO A 259 1.90 7.57 18.69
N GLU A 260 2.22 8.79 19.14
CA GLU A 260 1.24 9.84 19.50
C GLU A 260 0.44 10.32 18.28
N ASN A 261 0.98 10.16 17.06
CA ASN A 261 0.29 10.54 15.85
C ASN A 261 -0.68 9.48 15.32
N GLU A 262 -0.76 8.30 15.96
CA GLU A 262 -1.74 7.25 15.70
C GLU A 262 -1.82 6.81 14.22
N VAL A 263 -0.69 6.89 13.50
CA VAL A 263 -0.57 6.49 12.08
C VAL A 263 0.07 5.12 11.98
N TRP A 264 -0.51 4.24 11.19
CA TRP A 264 0.12 3.01 10.73
C TRP A 264 0.92 3.31 9.45
N PHE A 265 2.23 3.46 9.60
CA PHE A 265 3.13 3.78 8.51
C PHE A 265 3.68 2.49 7.90
N GLU A 266 3.25 2.14 6.68
CA GLU A 266 3.56 0.86 6.06
C GLU A 266 3.54 0.93 4.52
N THR A 267 4.08 -0.09 3.84
CA THR A 267 4.09 -0.19 2.38
C THR A 267 2.66 -0.33 1.81
N VAL A 268 2.49 -0.03 0.53
CA VAL A 268 1.18 -0.18 -0.16
C VAL A 268 0.71 -1.63 -0.10
N GLU A 269 1.60 -2.59 -0.33
CA GLU A 269 1.27 -4.02 -0.28
C GLU A 269 0.72 -4.42 1.09
N ASN A 270 1.39 -4.03 2.18
CA ASN A 270 1.01 -4.44 3.52
C ASN A 270 -0.33 -3.83 3.94
N VAL A 271 -0.57 -2.55 3.62
CA VAL A 271 -1.85 -1.90 3.88
C VAL A 271 -2.97 -2.54 3.06
N ALA A 272 -2.77 -2.78 1.76
CA ALA A 272 -3.75 -3.42 0.90
C ALA A 272 -4.08 -4.86 1.36
N ARG A 273 -3.08 -5.63 1.80
CA ARG A 273 -3.30 -6.98 2.37
C ARG A 273 -4.11 -6.92 3.66
N TYR A 274 -3.83 -5.96 4.53
CA TYR A 274 -4.58 -5.77 5.77
C TYR A 274 -6.05 -5.45 5.48
N ILE A 275 -6.34 -4.45 4.66
CA ILE A 275 -7.71 -4.07 4.29
C ILE A 275 -8.46 -5.27 3.68
N ARG A 276 -7.85 -5.98 2.74
CA ARG A 276 -8.44 -7.18 2.12
C ARG A 276 -8.72 -8.29 3.13
N GLY A 277 -7.93 -8.38 4.19
CA GLY A 277 -8.13 -9.34 5.29
C GLY A 277 -9.34 -9.01 6.17
N GLN A 278 -9.69 -7.73 6.31
CA GLN A 278 -10.82 -7.25 7.11
C GLN A 278 -12.16 -7.32 6.37
N GLN A 279 -12.14 -7.32 5.04
CA GLN A 279 -13.35 -7.36 4.19
C GLN A 279 -13.88 -8.80 3.96
N ARG A 280 -13.27 -9.82 4.54
CA ARG A 280 -13.70 -11.23 4.49
C ARG A 280 -14.47 -11.58 5.76
#